data_8b3c470eaee4d5fc02aaf48929fcc032
#
_entry.id   8b3c470eaee4d5fc02aaf48929fcc032
#
_cell.length_a   1.000
_cell.length_b   1.000
_cell.length_c   1.000
_cell.angle_alpha   90.00
_cell.angle_beta   90.00
_cell.angle_gamma   90.00
#
_symmetry.space_group_name_H-M   'P 1'
#
loop_
_entity.id
_entity.type
_entity.pdbx_description
1 polymer ?
#
loop_
_entity_poly.entity_id
_entity_poly.type
_entity_poly.pdbx_seq_one_letter_code
_entity_poly.pdbx_strand_id
1 'polypeptide(L)'
;NIHADKNKAALKLKDLLKPSLRFILIVGLIIGVLQQITGINAVYFYATSIFKQTGIGTDAAFSSGVLLSTISVIFTFVAIYLIDRMGRRPLLLFGTAGIAISLLLCAYGFSQATYQLTTEKIDQLEFAESQKLLPLIDKVYMEDVAFKNDLKDILGNKIYSKNDGAILEVSTSINATLILIGILGFIACFAFSLGPVMWVLLSE
;
A
#
# COMPACT_ATOMS: atom_id res chain seq x y z
N ASN A 1 41.68 -30.79 -17.49
CA ASN A 1 40.69 -31.76 -16.92
C ASN A 1 39.32 -31.10 -16.87
N ILE A 2 38.60 -31.11 -18.04
CA ILE A 2 37.26 -30.57 -18.20
C ILE A 2 36.24 -31.74 -18.37
N HIS A 3 36.36 -32.75 -17.49
CA HIS A 3 35.46 -33.90 -17.52
C HIS A 3 34.94 -34.36 -16.14
N ALA A 4 34.70 -33.42 -15.25
CA ALA A 4 34.06 -33.73 -13.96
C ALA A 4 32.84 -32.83 -13.78
N ASP A 5 31.71 -33.16 -14.35
CA ASP A 5 30.38 -32.97 -13.73
C ASP A 5 29.22 -33.27 -14.73
N LYS A 6 29.21 -34.46 -15.32
CA LYS A 6 28.06 -34.94 -16.12
C LYS A 6 27.00 -35.70 -15.32
N ASN A 7 27.05 -35.68 -14.00
CA ASN A 7 26.07 -36.35 -13.13
C ASN A 7 25.34 -35.37 -12.20
N LYS A 8 24.95 -34.20 -12.68
CA LYS A 8 23.85 -33.45 -12.02
C LYS A 8 22.57 -34.19 -12.37
N ALA A 9 22.22 -35.18 -11.56
CA ALA A 9 20.89 -35.76 -11.61
C ALA A 9 19.86 -34.62 -11.64
N ALA A 10 19.03 -34.57 -12.69
CA ALA A 10 18.00 -33.55 -12.81
C ALA A 10 17.16 -33.55 -11.52
N LEU A 11 17.31 -32.50 -10.72
CA LEU A 11 16.57 -32.32 -9.48
C LEU A 11 15.08 -32.38 -9.80
N LYS A 12 14.41 -33.41 -9.35
CA LYS A 12 12.96 -33.56 -9.51
C LYS A 12 12.27 -32.69 -8.47
N LEU A 13 11.16 -32.08 -8.82
CA LEU A 13 10.31 -31.32 -7.88
C LEU A 13 10.03 -32.08 -6.57
N LYS A 14 10.00 -33.44 -6.61
CA LYS A 14 9.88 -34.29 -5.43
C LYS A 14 11.07 -34.18 -4.47
N ASP A 15 12.25 -33.81 -4.94
CA ASP A 15 13.45 -33.67 -4.09
C ASP A 15 13.34 -32.43 -3.17
N LEU A 16 12.53 -31.41 -3.55
CA LEU A 16 12.22 -30.25 -2.71
C LEU A 16 11.41 -30.64 -1.46
N LEU A 17 10.65 -31.72 -1.51
CA LEU A 17 9.81 -32.18 -0.38
C LEU A 17 10.58 -33.08 0.59
N LYS A 18 11.89 -33.27 0.42
CA LYS A 18 12.72 -34.02 1.35
C LYS A 18 12.71 -33.37 2.74
N PRO A 19 12.73 -34.15 3.83
CA PRO A 19 12.68 -33.62 5.20
C PRO A 19 13.74 -32.56 5.50
N SER A 20 14.92 -32.66 4.89
CA SER A 20 16.02 -31.70 5.05
C SER A 20 15.74 -30.32 4.46
N LEU A 21 14.93 -30.22 3.39
CA LEU A 21 14.58 -28.97 2.72
C LEU A 21 13.21 -28.42 3.14
N ARG A 22 12.39 -29.27 3.76
CA ARG A 22 11.01 -28.91 4.14
C ARG A 22 10.94 -27.68 5.06
N PHE A 23 11.86 -27.56 6.01
CA PHE A 23 11.90 -26.43 6.94
C PHE A 23 12.19 -25.12 6.19
N ILE A 24 13.16 -25.11 5.27
CA ILE A 24 13.53 -23.94 4.48
C ILE A 24 12.38 -23.54 3.56
N LEU A 25 11.72 -24.51 2.93
CA LEU A 25 10.54 -24.25 2.09
C LEU A 25 9.38 -23.65 2.88
N ILE A 26 9.10 -24.15 4.09
CA ILE A 26 8.04 -23.60 4.95
C ILE A 26 8.38 -22.16 5.35
N VAL A 27 9.61 -21.90 5.77
CA VAL A 27 10.04 -20.54 6.14
C VAL A 27 9.94 -19.59 4.95
N GLY A 28 10.43 -20.00 3.78
CA GLY A 28 10.33 -19.21 2.55
C GLY A 28 8.89 -18.92 2.15
N LEU A 29 8.00 -19.91 2.24
CA LEU A 29 6.58 -19.75 1.96
C LEU A 29 5.93 -18.78 2.94
N ILE A 30 6.18 -18.91 4.24
CA ILE A 30 5.64 -18.03 5.27
C ILE A 30 6.09 -16.59 5.02
N ILE A 31 7.38 -16.36 4.77
CA ILE A 31 7.90 -15.01 4.51
C ILE A 31 7.29 -14.44 3.23
N GLY A 32 7.14 -15.25 2.16
CA GLY A 32 6.51 -14.83 0.93
C GLY A 32 5.05 -14.43 1.10
N VAL A 33 4.29 -15.21 1.85
CA VAL A 33 2.89 -14.88 2.18
C VAL A 33 2.82 -13.61 3.04
N LEU A 34 3.64 -13.50 4.08
CA LEU A 34 3.69 -12.33 4.95
C LEU A 34 4.06 -11.07 4.17
N GLN A 35 4.99 -11.16 3.21
CA GLN A 35 5.36 -10.04 2.35
C GLN A 35 4.14 -9.47 1.60
N GLN A 36 3.27 -10.34 1.05
CA GLN A 36 2.06 -9.89 0.35
C GLN A 36 0.99 -9.34 1.30
N ILE A 37 0.86 -9.95 2.48
CA ILE A 37 -0.10 -9.49 3.52
C ILE A 37 0.25 -8.10 4.06
N THR A 38 1.51 -7.64 3.96
CA THR A 38 1.86 -6.25 4.32
C THR A 38 1.06 -5.20 3.56
N GLY A 39 0.43 -5.57 2.44
CA GLY A 39 -0.40 -4.66 1.67
C GLY A 39 0.36 -3.75 0.72
N ILE A 40 1.61 -4.08 0.37
CA ILE A 40 2.45 -3.25 -0.53
C ILE A 40 1.72 -2.88 -1.82
N ASN A 41 1.01 -3.81 -2.43
CA ASN A 41 0.25 -3.57 -3.66
C ASN A 41 -0.89 -2.57 -3.43
N ALA A 42 -1.63 -2.69 -2.32
CA ALA A 42 -2.67 -1.74 -1.96
C ALA A 42 -2.10 -0.33 -1.78
N VAL A 43 -0.95 -0.20 -1.08
CA VAL A 43 -0.29 1.09 -0.89
C VAL A 43 0.07 1.74 -2.22
N TYR A 44 0.61 1.01 -3.19
CA TYR A 44 0.89 1.55 -4.52
C TYR A 44 -0.37 2.05 -5.25
N PHE A 45 -1.49 1.31 -5.17
CA PHE A 45 -2.75 1.73 -5.79
C PHE A 45 -3.33 2.99 -5.14
N TYR A 46 -3.36 3.05 -3.82
CA TYR A 46 -3.93 4.19 -3.09
C TYR A 46 -3.01 5.42 -3.10
N ALA A 47 -1.71 5.26 -3.26
CA ALA A 47 -0.75 6.36 -3.30
C ALA A 47 -1.15 7.44 -4.31
N THR A 48 -1.60 7.05 -5.51
CA THR A 48 -2.01 7.99 -6.56
C THR A 48 -3.18 8.89 -6.12
N SER A 49 -4.18 8.32 -5.45
CA SER A 49 -5.33 9.08 -4.93
C SER A 49 -4.92 10.06 -3.84
N ILE A 50 -3.99 9.66 -2.96
CA ILE A 50 -3.44 10.55 -1.93
C ILE A 50 -2.63 11.69 -2.56
N PHE A 51 -1.83 11.40 -3.58
CA PHE A 51 -1.09 12.43 -4.31
C PHE A 51 -1.99 13.48 -4.94
N LYS A 52 -3.12 13.07 -5.54
CA LYS A 52 -4.12 14.02 -6.06
C LYS A 52 -4.61 14.98 -4.97
N GLN A 53 -4.85 14.48 -3.77
CA GLN A 53 -5.34 15.29 -2.64
C GLN A 53 -4.28 16.21 -2.04
N THR A 54 -2.98 15.94 -2.21
CA THR A 54 -1.91 16.84 -1.76
C THR A 54 -1.71 18.03 -2.70
N GLY A 55 -2.30 18.03 -3.90
CA GLY A 55 -2.10 19.06 -4.90
C GLY A 55 -0.69 19.08 -5.52
N ILE A 56 0.10 18.04 -5.33
CA ILE A 56 1.46 17.93 -5.86
C ILE A 56 1.42 17.54 -7.34
N GLY A 57 1.52 18.54 -8.21
CA GLY A 57 1.66 18.39 -9.66
C GLY A 57 0.35 18.25 -10.42
N THR A 58 0.40 18.63 -11.71
CA THR A 58 -0.72 18.57 -12.66
C THR A 58 -1.06 17.14 -13.09
N ASP A 59 -0.08 16.23 -12.99
CA ASP A 59 -0.23 14.80 -13.27
C ASP A 59 0.17 13.99 -12.03
N ALA A 60 -0.78 13.86 -11.10
CA ALA A 60 -0.56 13.16 -9.83
C ALA A 60 -0.18 11.68 -10.02
N ALA A 61 -0.68 11.03 -11.06
CA ALA A 61 -0.36 9.63 -11.35
C ALA A 61 1.10 9.46 -11.76
N PHE A 62 1.59 10.32 -12.63
CA PHE A 62 2.99 10.30 -13.07
C PHE A 62 3.94 10.69 -11.93
N SER A 63 3.64 11.80 -11.24
CA SER A 63 4.47 12.30 -10.14
C SER A 63 4.57 11.29 -8.99
N SER A 64 3.47 10.62 -8.63
CA SER A 64 3.47 9.55 -7.62
C SER A 64 4.33 8.37 -8.06
N GLY A 65 4.14 7.89 -9.29
CA GLY A 65 4.91 6.77 -9.83
C GLY A 65 6.42 7.02 -9.80
N VAL A 66 6.86 8.20 -10.23
CA VAL A 66 8.28 8.59 -10.24
C VAL A 66 8.83 8.68 -8.81
N LEU A 67 8.12 9.34 -7.88
CA LEU A 67 8.59 9.50 -6.50
C LEU A 67 8.68 8.16 -5.77
N LEU A 68 7.64 7.32 -5.86
CA LEU A 68 7.61 6.01 -5.21
C LEU A 68 8.70 5.09 -5.75
N SER A 69 8.89 5.08 -7.08
CA SER A 69 9.94 4.28 -7.73
C SER A 69 11.33 4.76 -7.34
N THR A 70 11.55 6.07 -7.30
CA THR A 70 12.85 6.65 -6.92
C THR A 70 13.21 6.28 -5.48
N ILE A 71 12.28 6.41 -4.54
CA ILE A 71 12.49 6.01 -3.14
C ILE A 71 12.77 4.52 -3.06
N SER A 72 11.98 3.69 -3.74
CA SER A 72 12.16 2.24 -3.76
C SER A 72 13.55 1.85 -4.26
N VAL A 73 14.03 2.46 -5.35
CA VAL A 73 15.36 2.19 -5.92
C VAL A 73 16.46 2.59 -4.94
N ILE A 74 16.41 3.81 -4.39
CA ILE A 74 17.40 4.30 -3.43
C ILE A 74 17.52 3.35 -2.23
N PHE A 75 16.40 3.02 -1.60
CA PHE A 75 16.39 2.17 -0.41
C PHE A 75 16.74 0.71 -0.71
N THR A 76 16.48 0.22 -1.92
CA THR A 76 16.95 -1.09 -2.38
C THR A 76 18.47 -1.13 -2.49
N PHE A 77 19.12 -0.11 -3.05
CA PHE A 77 20.59 -0.02 -3.08
C PHE A 77 21.19 0.06 -1.67
N VAL A 78 20.57 0.84 -0.79
CA VAL A 78 20.97 0.90 0.63
C VAL A 78 20.85 -0.48 1.28
N ALA A 79 19.76 -1.21 1.02
CA ALA A 79 19.56 -2.56 1.55
C ALA A 79 20.65 -3.54 1.08
N ILE A 80 20.96 -3.56 -0.22
CA ILE A 80 22.02 -4.41 -0.79
C ILE A 80 23.34 -4.16 -0.09
N TYR A 81 23.70 -2.88 0.09
CA TYR A 81 24.94 -2.51 0.79
C TYR A 81 24.95 -2.93 2.27
N LEU A 82 23.82 -2.83 2.95
CA LEU A 82 23.71 -3.14 4.38
C LEU A 82 23.56 -4.63 4.67
N ILE A 83 22.99 -5.43 3.75
CA ILE A 83 22.87 -6.89 3.91
C ILE A 83 24.23 -7.51 4.19
N ASP A 84 25.28 -7.08 3.46
CA ASP A 84 26.62 -7.61 3.60
C ASP A 84 27.32 -7.17 4.90
N ARG A 85 26.93 -6.02 5.47
CA ARG A 85 27.56 -5.46 6.68
C ARG A 85 26.86 -5.81 7.98
N MET A 86 25.53 -5.69 8.01
CA MET A 86 24.74 -5.87 9.22
C MET A 86 24.08 -7.24 9.29
N GLY A 87 24.00 -7.93 8.16
CA GLY A 87 23.30 -9.19 8.06
C GLY A 87 21.77 -9.02 7.92
N ARG A 88 21.08 -10.11 7.64
CA ARG A 88 19.65 -10.12 7.26
C ARG A 88 18.69 -9.89 8.43
N ARG A 89 19.03 -10.46 9.61
CA ARG A 89 18.14 -10.37 10.79
C ARG A 89 17.90 -8.94 11.26
N PRO A 90 18.93 -8.11 11.48
CA PRO A 90 18.72 -6.69 11.86
C PRO A 90 17.93 -5.92 10.81
N LEU A 91 18.25 -6.14 9.51
CA LEU A 91 17.54 -5.47 8.42
C LEU A 91 16.04 -5.76 8.45
N LEU A 92 15.66 -7.03 8.61
CA LEU A 92 14.26 -7.42 8.73
C LEU A 92 13.59 -6.80 9.95
N LEU A 93 14.24 -6.81 11.12
CA LEU A 93 13.68 -6.24 12.35
C LEU A 93 13.46 -4.73 12.24
N PHE A 94 14.46 -3.98 11.80
CA PHE A 94 14.35 -2.53 11.63
C PHE A 94 13.35 -2.17 10.53
N GLY A 95 13.36 -2.89 9.41
CA GLY A 95 12.42 -2.66 8.33
C GLY A 95 10.98 -2.97 8.71
N THR A 96 10.71 -4.10 9.35
CA THR A 96 9.35 -4.44 9.81
C THR A 96 8.84 -3.49 10.89
N ALA A 97 9.70 -3.05 11.81
CA ALA A 97 9.36 -2.02 12.78
C ALA A 97 9.02 -0.69 12.09
N GLY A 98 9.82 -0.28 11.10
CA GLY A 98 9.55 0.92 10.31
C GLY A 98 8.25 0.82 9.51
N ILE A 99 7.95 -0.34 8.91
CA ILE A 99 6.67 -0.62 8.25
C ILE A 99 5.51 -0.44 9.24
N ALA A 100 5.62 -1.03 10.44
CA ALA A 100 4.57 -0.92 11.46
C ALA A 100 4.33 0.54 11.88
N ILE A 101 5.40 1.31 12.13
CA ILE A 101 5.31 2.74 12.48
C ILE A 101 4.66 3.53 11.34
N SER A 102 5.05 3.27 10.09
CA SER A 102 4.49 3.95 8.92
C SER A 102 3.00 3.66 8.73
N LEU A 103 2.58 2.40 8.95
CA LEU A 103 1.16 2.02 8.89
C LEU A 103 0.36 2.63 10.05
N LEU A 104 0.92 2.73 11.25
CA LEU A 104 0.30 3.43 12.37
C LEU A 104 0.12 4.93 12.07
N LEU A 105 1.11 5.55 11.44
CA LEU A 105 1.01 6.94 11.00
C LEU A 105 -0.10 7.14 9.96
N CYS A 106 -0.21 6.23 8.99
CA CYS A 106 -1.31 6.23 8.02
C CYS A 106 -2.66 6.03 8.72
N ALA A 107 -2.76 5.05 9.61
CA ALA A 107 -3.99 4.79 10.37
C ALA A 107 -4.43 6.01 11.19
N TYR A 108 -3.49 6.68 11.84
CA TYR A 108 -3.76 7.94 12.54
C TYR A 108 -4.22 9.03 11.57
N GLY A 109 -3.56 9.20 10.42
CA GLY A 109 -3.97 10.17 9.41
C GLY A 109 -5.39 9.93 8.89
N PHE A 110 -5.75 8.67 8.63
CA PHE A 110 -7.11 8.30 8.22
C PHE A 110 -8.14 8.40 9.35
N SER A 111 -7.76 8.18 10.60
CA SER A 111 -8.68 8.34 11.74
C SER A 111 -9.12 9.79 11.96
N GLN A 112 -8.38 10.76 11.42
CA GLN A 112 -8.73 12.18 11.43
C GLN A 112 -9.52 12.60 10.18
N ALA A 113 -9.96 11.64 9.35
CA ALA A 113 -10.74 11.95 8.17
C ALA A 113 -12.08 12.57 8.54
N THR A 114 -12.45 13.63 7.81
CA THR A 114 -13.77 14.24 7.89
C THR A 114 -14.43 14.17 6.52
N TYR A 115 -15.76 14.09 6.53
CA TYR A 115 -16.55 14.03 5.30
C TYR A 115 -17.43 15.25 5.22
N GLN A 116 -17.28 16.01 4.15
CA GLN A 116 -18.06 17.23 3.89
C GLN A 116 -18.32 17.38 2.40
N LEU A 117 -19.58 17.62 2.06
CA LEU A 117 -19.99 17.99 0.72
C LEU A 117 -20.15 19.51 0.65
N THR A 118 -19.60 20.11 -0.39
CA THR A 118 -19.84 21.51 -0.78
C THR A 118 -20.52 21.53 -2.13
N THR A 119 -21.10 22.66 -2.52
CA THR A 119 -21.74 22.83 -3.84
C THR A 119 -20.76 22.49 -4.96
N GLU A 120 -19.53 23.01 -4.88
CA GLU A 120 -18.47 22.73 -5.87
C GLU A 120 -18.12 21.26 -6.00
N LYS A 121 -18.13 20.52 -4.88
CA LYS A 121 -17.87 19.07 -4.84
C LYS A 121 -19.02 18.27 -5.44
N ILE A 122 -20.27 18.72 -5.24
CA ILE A 122 -21.46 18.08 -5.84
C ILE A 122 -21.46 18.28 -7.35
N ASP A 123 -21.05 19.44 -7.83
CA ASP A 123 -20.98 19.75 -9.27
C ASP A 123 -19.88 18.93 -9.99
N GLN A 124 -18.88 18.44 -9.27
CA GLN A 124 -17.87 17.51 -9.79
C GLN A 124 -18.38 16.07 -9.95
N LEU A 125 -19.56 15.77 -9.41
CA LEU A 125 -20.15 14.44 -9.48
C LEU A 125 -20.93 14.28 -10.80
N GLU A 126 -20.43 13.45 -11.69
CA GLU A 126 -20.98 13.24 -13.04
C GLU A 126 -22.17 12.26 -13.06
N PHE A 127 -23.12 12.36 -12.12
CA PHE A 127 -24.33 11.53 -12.16
C PHE A 127 -25.60 12.36 -11.90
N ALA A 128 -26.70 11.94 -12.53
CA ALA A 128 -27.94 12.73 -12.62
C ALA A 128 -28.58 13.06 -11.25
N GLU A 129 -28.38 12.19 -10.25
CA GLU A 129 -28.98 12.34 -8.93
C GLU A 129 -28.09 13.10 -7.93
N SER A 130 -26.92 13.62 -8.34
CA SER A 130 -26.00 14.37 -7.47
C SER A 130 -26.69 15.56 -6.79
N GLN A 131 -27.64 16.18 -7.46
CA GLN A 131 -28.46 17.30 -6.92
C GLN A 131 -29.28 16.90 -5.67
N LYS A 132 -29.60 15.62 -5.48
CA LYS A 132 -30.30 15.16 -4.26
C LYS A 132 -29.43 15.27 -3.01
N LEU A 133 -28.11 15.45 -3.16
CA LEU A 133 -27.16 15.62 -2.06
C LEU A 133 -27.12 17.04 -1.48
N LEU A 134 -27.82 18.02 -2.11
CA LEU A 134 -27.91 19.40 -1.63
C LEU A 134 -28.26 19.53 -0.13
N PRO A 135 -29.16 18.70 0.47
CA PRO A 135 -29.47 18.80 1.89
C PRO A 135 -28.30 18.41 2.83
N LEU A 136 -27.26 17.79 2.30
CA LEU A 136 -26.06 17.42 3.06
C LEU A 136 -24.94 18.46 2.96
N ILE A 137 -25.14 19.53 2.21
CA ILE A 137 -24.16 20.62 2.10
C ILE A 137 -23.86 21.18 3.48
N ASP A 138 -22.58 21.47 3.72
CA ASP A 138 -22.04 22.07 4.95
C ASP A 138 -22.17 21.24 6.23
N LYS A 139 -22.75 20.02 6.14
CA LYS A 139 -22.66 19.07 7.25
C LYS A 139 -21.26 18.45 7.25
N VAL A 140 -20.58 18.54 8.40
CA VAL A 140 -19.30 17.88 8.63
C VAL A 140 -19.52 16.59 9.43
N TYR A 141 -19.13 15.46 8.85
CA TYR A 141 -19.20 14.16 9.50
C TYR A 141 -17.80 13.74 9.93
N MET A 142 -17.66 13.34 11.18
CA MET A 142 -16.43 12.77 11.74
C MET A 142 -16.40 11.24 11.64
N GLU A 143 -17.53 10.62 11.31
CA GLU A 143 -17.67 9.18 11.22
C GLU A 143 -18.14 8.78 9.81
N ASP A 144 -17.40 7.85 9.20
CA ASP A 144 -17.71 7.27 7.89
C ASP A 144 -19.11 6.63 7.85
N VAL A 145 -19.49 5.95 8.93
CA VAL A 145 -20.78 5.23 9.01
C VAL A 145 -21.97 6.19 8.99
N ALA A 146 -21.90 7.29 9.74
CA ALA A 146 -22.97 8.30 9.77
C ALA A 146 -23.14 8.94 8.39
N PHE A 147 -22.06 9.33 7.75
CA PHE A 147 -22.08 9.89 6.40
C PHE A 147 -22.66 8.94 5.36
N LYS A 148 -22.23 7.68 5.37
CA LYS A 148 -22.74 6.66 4.45
C LYS A 148 -24.21 6.32 4.66
N ASN A 149 -24.71 6.38 5.88
CA ASN A 149 -26.12 6.16 6.15
C ASN A 149 -26.97 7.29 5.58
N ASP A 150 -26.61 8.55 5.82
CA ASP A 150 -27.32 9.71 5.25
C ASP A 150 -27.31 9.68 3.72
N LEU A 151 -26.18 9.27 3.10
CA LEU A 151 -26.11 9.09 1.65
C LEU A 151 -27.06 8.01 1.13
N LYS A 152 -27.14 6.87 1.83
CA LYS A 152 -28.05 5.77 1.45
C LYS A 152 -29.51 6.16 1.61
N ASP A 153 -29.83 6.91 2.64
CA ASP A 153 -31.21 7.38 2.90
C ASP A 153 -31.68 8.35 1.81
N ILE A 154 -30.79 9.19 1.30
CA ILE A 154 -31.13 10.18 0.25
C ILE A 154 -31.09 9.58 -1.16
N LEU A 155 -30.06 8.83 -1.49
CA LEU A 155 -29.86 8.29 -2.84
C LEU A 155 -30.53 6.92 -3.04
N GLY A 156 -30.76 6.19 -1.96
CA GLY A 156 -31.12 4.77 -2.00
C GLY A 156 -29.93 3.86 -2.27
N ASN A 157 -29.98 2.62 -1.77
CA ASN A 157 -28.86 1.67 -1.83
C ASN A 157 -28.33 1.42 -3.23
N LYS A 158 -29.18 1.40 -4.26
CA LYS A 158 -28.77 1.09 -5.64
C LYS A 158 -27.94 2.19 -6.28
N ILE A 159 -28.30 3.46 -6.08
CA ILE A 159 -27.59 4.61 -6.65
C ILE A 159 -26.29 4.84 -5.86
N TYR A 160 -26.38 4.71 -4.52
CA TYR A 160 -25.25 4.83 -3.64
C TYR A 160 -24.15 3.82 -4.01
N SER A 161 -24.44 2.51 -4.08
CA SER A 161 -23.42 1.48 -4.36
C SER A 161 -22.80 1.57 -5.76
N LYS A 162 -23.44 2.29 -6.69
CA LYS A 162 -22.85 2.55 -8.01
C LYS A 162 -21.87 3.73 -7.99
N ASN A 163 -22.08 4.71 -7.10
CA ASN A 163 -21.36 5.99 -7.10
C ASN A 163 -20.59 6.27 -5.80
N ASP A 164 -20.54 5.30 -4.85
CA ASP A 164 -19.93 5.47 -3.54
C ASP A 164 -18.47 5.91 -3.61
N GLY A 165 -17.68 5.31 -4.51
CA GLY A 165 -16.29 5.67 -4.71
C GLY A 165 -16.11 7.15 -5.12
N ALA A 166 -16.89 7.62 -6.09
CA ALA A 166 -16.83 9.01 -6.56
C ALA A 166 -17.28 10.00 -5.47
N ILE A 167 -18.36 9.68 -4.75
CA ILE A 167 -18.85 10.52 -3.67
C ILE A 167 -17.83 10.61 -2.54
N LEU A 168 -17.25 9.47 -2.11
CA LEU A 168 -16.25 9.46 -1.05
C LEU A 168 -14.96 10.16 -1.48
N GLU A 169 -14.53 10.04 -2.73
CA GLU A 169 -13.33 10.70 -3.25
C GLU A 169 -13.44 12.23 -3.13
N VAL A 170 -14.57 12.82 -3.50
CA VAL A 170 -14.75 14.26 -3.43
C VAL A 170 -15.11 14.77 -2.03
N SER A 171 -15.82 13.98 -1.23
CA SER A 171 -16.30 14.43 0.10
C SER A 171 -15.25 14.30 1.19
N THR A 172 -14.31 13.35 1.07
CA THR A 172 -13.32 13.05 2.12
C THR A 172 -12.27 14.17 2.21
N SER A 173 -12.07 14.67 3.41
CA SER A 173 -10.98 15.59 3.75
C SER A 173 -10.04 14.91 4.74
N ILE A 174 -8.80 14.73 4.33
CA ILE A 174 -7.74 14.07 5.11
C ILE A 174 -6.49 14.93 5.17
N ASN A 175 -5.65 14.70 6.16
CA ASN A 175 -4.30 15.27 6.15
C ASN A 175 -3.43 14.46 5.16
N ALA A 176 -3.57 14.81 3.88
CA ALA A 176 -2.91 14.10 2.79
C ALA A 176 -1.38 14.10 2.92
N THR A 177 -0.78 15.17 3.47
CA THR A 177 0.66 15.26 3.69
C THR A 177 1.14 14.24 4.72
N LEU A 178 0.43 14.09 5.83
CA LEU A 178 0.77 13.14 6.88
C LEU A 178 0.67 11.69 6.39
N ILE A 179 -0.40 11.38 5.65
CA ILE A 179 -0.60 10.06 5.05
C ILE A 179 0.47 9.79 3.98
N LEU A 180 0.82 10.80 3.18
CA LEU A 180 1.87 10.70 2.19
C LEU A 180 3.22 10.34 2.83
N ILE A 181 3.59 11.01 3.92
CA ILE A 181 4.81 10.70 4.68
C ILE A 181 4.76 9.24 5.17
N GLY A 182 3.62 8.78 5.69
CA GLY A 182 3.42 7.38 6.09
C GLY A 182 3.61 6.41 4.93
N ILE A 183 3.03 6.70 3.76
CA ILE A 183 3.17 5.88 2.55
C ILE A 183 4.62 5.83 2.07
N LEU A 184 5.31 6.96 1.99
CA LEU A 184 6.70 7.02 1.57
C LEU A 184 7.62 6.28 2.56
N GLY A 185 7.37 6.44 3.87
CA GLY A 185 8.06 5.70 4.92
C GLY A 185 7.84 4.19 4.82
N PHE A 186 6.60 3.76 4.57
CA PHE A 186 6.27 2.36 4.35
C PHE A 186 7.05 1.77 3.16
N ILE A 187 7.03 2.45 2.02
CA ILE A 187 7.73 2.00 0.80
C ILE A 187 9.24 1.95 1.02
N ALA A 188 9.80 2.97 1.67
CA ALA A 188 11.21 3.02 2.01
C ALA A 188 11.62 1.84 2.91
N CYS A 189 10.87 1.59 3.99
CA CYS A 189 11.13 0.48 4.91
C CYS A 189 10.93 -0.88 4.26
N PHE A 190 9.93 -1.02 3.38
CA PHE A 190 9.71 -2.24 2.63
C PHE A 190 10.85 -2.52 1.64
N ALA A 191 11.27 -1.51 0.86
CA ALA A 191 12.38 -1.62 -0.09
C ALA A 191 13.74 -1.82 0.60
N PHE A 192 13.87 -1.35 1.83
CA PHE A 192 15.05 -1.54 2.67
C PHE A 192 15.15 -2.95 3.25
N SER A 193 14.02 -3.67 3.48
CA SER A 193 13.98 -4.92 4.22
C SER A 193 13.32 -6.07 3.46
N LEU A 194 12.00 -6.19 3.56
CA LEU A 194 11.23 -7.33 3.03
C LEU A 194 11.38 -7.53 1.52
N GLY A 195 11.59 -6.45 0.75
CA GLY A 195 11.80 -6.53 -0.69
C GLY A 195 13.03 -7.38 -1.04
N PRO A 196 14.25 -6.88 -0.81
CA PRO A 196 15.46 -7.59 -1.21
C PRO A 196 15.81 -8.79 -0.34
N VAL A 197 15.60 -8.73 0.99
CA VAL A 197 16.02 -9.79 1.91
C VAL A 197 15.28 -11.10 1.67
N MET A 198 14.01 -11.04 1.29
CA MET A 198 13.23 -12.23 0.94
C MET A 198 13.85 -12.99 -0.23
N TRP A 199 14.23 -12.30 -1.30
CA TRP A 199 14.82 -12.95 -2.48
C TRP A 199 16.18 -13.56 -2.19
N VAL A 200 16.99 -12.90 -1.36
CA VAL A 200 18.27 -13.43 -0.91
C VAL A 200 18.06 -14.69 -0.05
N LEU A 201 17.07 -14.69 0.87
CA LEU A 201 16.75 -15.86 1.70
C LEU A 201 16.26 -17.05 0.88
N LEU A 202 15.52 -16.83 -0.20
CA LEU A 202 15.02 -17.89 -1.07
C LEU A 202 16.10 -18.48 -1.99
N SER A 203 17.17 -17.73 -2.27
CA SER A 203 18.26 -18.16 -3.14
C SER A 203 19.32 -19.01 -2.45
N GLU A 204 19.34 -19.03 -1.12
CA GLU A 204 20.28 -19.81 -0.29
C GLU A 204 19.64 -21.08 0.28
#